data_8b241185b08da5bcebb56ba9b7402d2b
#
_entry.id   8b241185b08da5bcebb56ba9b7402d2b
#
_cell.length_a   1.000
_cell.length_b   1.000
_cell.length_c   1.000
_cell.angle_alpha   90.00
_cell.angle_beta   90.00
_cell.angle_gamma   90.00
#
_symmetry.space_group_name_H-M   'P 1'
#
loop_
_entity.id
_entity.type
_entity.pdbx_description
1 polymer ?
#
loop_
_entity_poly.entity_id
_entity_poly.type
_entity_poly.pdbx_seq_one_letter_code
_entity_poly.pdbx_strand_id
1 'polypeptide(L)'
;MIVTRIASLDDFTSLADEWDELLKKSDQGNVFLSYEWMHNWWQVYGTGEELFLLICRSVEDGALVGILPLYRKQEGWLPRVKLLKFIAGSDVGSDFLEPVNLPGKRQQVFESFFEYLEKNKHEWDVIEFSSVEVDSSFYFFLNDKKNKFSTFVPDSIQICPYVTLPESWGEMLSSLSKKVRQKVGYYRRSLARNGSYEIARVADEKELKDSLDYLMRIRKDRLEAKGIDFDKVSCLYKKFHEKIMADFLRKGWLDLYFLKFQNKPVAFVYQFVFQERIFFYQTGFDRTYGAQSVGFVLLGHVIEGAIKEKKILFEFLRGDEKYKYDWNISKSRKIADVFCIISNFKSILYVTKKKFYNIVLKKIKALLNFVLSI
;
A
#
# COMPACT_ATOMS: atom_id res chain seq x y z
N MET A 1 -17.28 14.25 20.87
CA MET A 1 -16.62 12.95 20.68
C MET A 1 -15.59 12.75 21.78
N ILE A 2 -15.26 11.48 22.12
CA ILE A 2 -14.24 11.13 23.11
C ILE A 2 -13.11 10.42 22.37
N VAL A 3 -11.90 10.95 22.51
CA VAL A 3 -10.69 10.30 21.97
C VAL A 3 -9.92 9.63 23.09
N THR A 4 -9.59 8.36 22.88
CA THR A 4 -8.81 7.54 23.80
C THR A 4 -7.60 6.97 23.06
N ARG A 5 -6.45 6.90 23.75
CA ARG A 5 -5.24 6.25 23.26
C ARG A 5 -5.24 4.78 23.67
N ILE A 6 -4.99 3.93 22.71
CA ILE A 6 -4.67 2.51 22.91
C ILE A 6 -3.14 2.39 22.90
N ALA A 7 -2.60 1.84 23.99
CA ALA A 7 -1.16 1.75 24.22
C ALA A 7 -0.68 0.30 24.47
N SER A 8 -1.60 -0.66 24.64
CA SER A 8 -1.28 -2.08 24.83
C SER A 8 -1.68 -2.91 23.60
N LEU A 9 -0.98 -4.03 23.39
CA LEU A 9 -1.32 -4.98 22.32
C LEU A 9 -2.66 -5.66 22.62
N ASP A 10 -2.99 -5.93 23.87
CA ASP A 10 -4.24 -6.58 24.27
C ASP A 10 -5.43 -5.69 23.92
N ASP A 11 -5.37 -4.40 24.26
CA ASP A 11 -6.41 -3.43 23.86
C ASP A 11 -6.49 -3.27 22.34
N PHE A 12 -5.38 -3.29 21.62
CA PHE A 12 -5.39 -3.28 20.15
C PHE A 12 -6.09 -4.53 19.62
N THR A 13 -5.77 -5.70 20.18
CA THR A 13 -6.36 -6.97 19.76
C THR A 13 -7.88 -7.00 19.99
N SER A 14 -8.35 -6.41 21.07
CA SER A 14 -9.79 -6.34 21.39
C SER A 14 -10.62 -5.48 20.44
N LEU A 15 -9.98 -4.64 19.61
CA LEU A 15 -10.68 -3.78 18.66
C LEU A 15 -11.06 -4.48 17.34
N ALA A 16 -10.68 -5.74 17.11
CA ALA A 16 -10.80 -6.41 15.83
C ALA A 16 -12.21 -6.30 15.21
N ASP A 17 -13.23 -6.69 15.96
CA ASP A 17 -14.63 -6.69 15.47
C ASP A 17 -15.17 -5.28 15.23
N GLU A 18 -14.90 -4.35 16.16
CA GLU A 18 -15.35 -2.96 16.01
C GLU A 18 -14.62 -2.25 14.86
N TRP A 19 -13.34 -2.58 14.64
CA TRP A 19 -12.58 -2.05 13.51
C TRP A 19 -13.15 -2.52 12.17
N ASP A 20 -13.41 -3.82 12.03
CA ASP A 20 -14.00 -4.41 10.85
C ASP A 20 -15.37 -3.79 10.54
N GLU A 21 -16.21 -3.62 11.57
CA GLU A 21 -17.50 -2.98 11.43
C GLU A 21 -17.40 -1.50 11.01
N LEU A 22 -16.46 -0.75 11.59
CA LEU A 22 -16.22 0.63 11.19
C LEU A 22 -15.73 0.72 9.75
N LEU A 23 -14.76 -0.14 9.36
CA LEU A 23 -14.20 -0.15 8.01
C LEU A 23 -15.25 -0.56 6.96
N LYS A 24 -16.14 -1.50 7.26
CA LYS A 24 -17.27 -1.87 6.38
C LYS A 24 -18.25 -0.71 6.17
N LYS A 25 -18.51 0.09 7.21
CA LYS A 25 -19.41 1.25 7.15
C LYS A 25 -18.74 2.49 6.54
N SER A 26 -17.42 2.51 6.44
CA SER A 26 -16.66 3.58 5.81
C SER A 26 -16.80 3.52 4.29
N ASP A 27 -16.65 4.67 3.63
CA ASP A 27 -16.60 4.77 2.17
C ASP A 27 -15.17 4.63 1.61
N GLN A 28 -14.20 4.32 2.47
CA GLN A 28 -12.78 4.32 2.12
C GLN A 28 -12.38 3.13 1.26
N GLY A 29 -12.96 1.94 1.52
CA GLY A 29 -12.78 0.75 0.69
C GLY A 29 -11.32 0.39 0.41
N ASN A 30 -10.43 0.51 1.41
CA ASN A 30 -9.00 0.33 1.29
C ASN A 30 -8.52 -0.82 2.18
N VAL A 31 -7.95 -1.86 1.58
CA VAL A 31 -7.46 -3.05 2.30
C VAL A 31 -6.31 -2.74 3.26
N PHE A 32 -5.50 -1.71 2.97
CA PHE A 32 -4.40 -1.28 3.84
C PHE A 32 -4.87 -0.59 5.13
N LEU A 33 -6.16 -0.30 5.27
CA LEU A 33 -6.79 0.22 6.48
C LEU A 33 -7.43 -0.89 7.32
N SER A 34 -7.32 -2.17 6.90
CA SER A 34 -7.89 -3.30 7.62
C SER A 34 -7.17 -3.56 8.95
N TYR A 35 -7.91 -4.12 9.90
CA TYR A 35 -7.36 -4.55 11.18
C TYR A 35 -6.19 -5.52 10.99
N GLU A 36 -6.35 -6.53 10.14
CA GLU A 36 -5.32 -7.55 9.88
C GLU A 36 -4.03 -6.95 9.36
N TRP A 37 -4.12 -5.99 8.44
CA TRP A 37 -2.94 -5.31 7.88
C TRP A 37 -2.17 -4.56 8.96
N MET A 38 -2.87 -3.77 9.77
CA MET A 38 -2.29 -2.96 10.83
C MET A 38 -1.77 -3.80 11.99
N HIS A 39 -2.57 -4.78 12.46
CA HIS A 39 -2.22 -5.63 13.59
C HIS A 39 -1.06 -6.57 13.29
N ASN A 40 -1.03 -7.21 12.11
CA ASN A 40 0.10 -8.05 11.70
C ASN A 40 1.39 -7.24 11.52
N TRP A 41 1.28 -6.02 11.00
CA TRP A 41 2.43 -5.12 10.95
C TRP A 41 2.96 -4.84 12.37
N TRP A 42 2.09 -4.50 13.29
CA TRP A 42 2.48 -4.22 14.67
C TRP A 42 3.16 -5.42 15.33
N GLN A 43 2.65 -6.62 15.15
CA GLN A 43 3.27 -7.84 15.67
C GLN A 43 4.69 -8.10 15.12
N VAL A 44 4.99 -7.68 13.90
CA VAL A 44 6.27 -7.96 13.24
C VAL A 44 7.26 -6.80 13.37
N TYR A 45 6.80 -5.57 13.24
CA TYR A 45 7.65 -4.37 13.18
C TYR A 45 7.56 -3.50 14.44
N GLY A 46 6.57 -3.72 15.31
CA GLY A 46 6.34 -2.89 16.50
C GLY A 46 7.32 -3.13 17.65
N THR A 47 8.21 -4.13 17.55
CA THR A 47 9.17 -4.44 18.63
C THR A 47 10.10 -3.26 18.87
N GLY A 48 10.10 -2.76 20.12
CA GLY A 48 10.92 -1.60 20.53
C GLY A 48 10.30 -0.24 20.20
N GLU A 49 9.14 -0.22 19.55
CA GLU A 49 8.36 0.98 19.30
C GLU A 49 7.18 1.08 20.29
N GLU A 50 6.53 2.23 20.36
CA GLU A 50 5.43 2.50 21.30
C GLU A 50 4.12 2.71 20.55
N LEU A 51 3.10 1.92 20.89
CA LEU A 51 1.77 2.05 20.29
C LEU A 51 1.12 3.39 20.69
N PHE A 52 0.66 4.12 19.70
CA PHE A 52 -0.02 5.41 19.84
C PHE A 52 -1.30 5.45 19.01
N LEU A 53 -2.07 4.38 19.07
CA LEU A 53 -3.30 4.24 18.31
C LEU A 53 -4.40 5.05 18.99
N LEU A 54 -5.03 5.97 18.26
CA LEU A 54 -6.13 6.77 18.76
C LEU A 54 -7.46 6.23 18.23
N ILE A 55 -8.43 6.05 19.13
CA ILE A 55 -9.82 5.73 18.79
C ILE A 55 -10.71 6.89 19.17
N CYS A 56 -11.73 7.12 18.36
CA CYS A 56 -12.75 8.16 18.58
C CYS A 56 -14.10 7.51 18.75
N ARG A 57 -14.79 7.76 19.87
CA ARG A 57 -16.12 7.25 20.17
C ARG A 57 -17.14 8.36 20.22
N SER A 58 -18.34 8.08 19.77
CA SER A 58 -19.52 8.94 19.93
C SER A 58 -19.88 9.07 21.41
N VAL A 59 -20.24 10.28 21.84
CA VAL A 59 -20.72 10.53 23.23
C VAL A 59 -22.12 9.99 23.44
N GLU A 60 -22.92 9.89 22.37
CA GLU A 60 -24.34 9.55 22.45
C GLU A 60 -24.56 8.06 22.76
N ASP A 61 -23.80 7.18 22.10
CA ASP A 61 -24.00 5.74 22.13
C ASP A 61 -22.74 4.93 22.42
N GLY A 62 -21.57 5.59 22.58
CA GLY A 62 -20.29 4.93 22.80
C GLY A 62 -19.71 4.23 21.56
N ALA A 63 -20.38 4.30 20.41
CA ALA A 63 -19.96 3.62 19.20
C ALA A 63 -18.59 4.13 18.69
N LEU A 64 -17.78 3.21 18.18
CA LEU A 64 -16.52 3.55 17.51
C LEU A 64 -16.81 4.25 16.18
N VAL A 65 -16.36 5.50 16.03
CA VAL A 65 -16.61 6.33 14.85
C VAL A 65 -15.36 6.76 14.12
N GLY A 66 -14.17 6.54 14.72
CA GLY A 66 -12.90 6.86 14.09
C GLY A 66 -11.72 6.13 14.69
N ILE A 67 -10.72 5.84 13.86
CA ILE A 67 -9.44 5.23 14.27
C ILE A 67 -8.32 5.99 13.55
N LEU A 68 -7.31 6.44 14.30
CA LEU A 68 -6.07 6.98 13.77
C LEU A 68 -4.92 6.07 14.21
N PRO A 69 -4.44 5.17 13.34
CA PRO A 69 -3.50 4.12 13.70
C PRO A 69 -2.06 4.64 13.65
N LEU A 70 -1.60 5.18 14.75
CA LEU A 70 -0.23 5.69 14.90
C LEU A 70 0.60 4.83 15.85
N TYR A 71 1.91 4.93 15.70
CA TYR A 71 2.90 4.49 16.67
C TYR A 71 3.94 5.58 16.88
N ARG A 72 4.62 5.55 18.02
CA ARG A 72 5.71 6.47 18.37
C ARG A 72 7.06 5.80 18.20
N LYS A 73 7.94 6.49 17.49
CA LYS A 73 9.32 6.11 17.25
C LYS A 73 10.26 7.24 17.65
N GLN A 74 11.42 6.90 18.21
CA GLN A 74 12.49 7.87 18.39
C GLN A 74 13.54 7.70 17.29
N GLU A 75 13.82 8.78 16.57
CA GLU A 75 14.77 8.77 15.44
C GLU A 75 15.88 9.84 15.66
N GLY A 76 17.07 9.55 15.12
CA GLY A 76 18.22 10.44 15.22
C GLY A 76 19.09 10.22 16.48
N TRP A 77 20.37 10.63 16.37
CA TRP A 77 21.31 10.54 17.48
C TRP A 77 21.32 11.80 18.34
N LEU A 78 21.41 12.99 17.70
CA LEU A 78 21.35 14.30 18.37
C LEU A 78 20.83 15.36 17.37
N PRO A 79 19.72 16.04 17.67
CA PRO A 79 18.75 15.73 18.75
C PRO A 79 17.87 14.52 18.40
N ARG A 80 17.47 13.76 19.42
CA ARG A 80 16.44 12.72 19.24
C ARG A 80 15.07 13.37 18.98
N VAL A 81 14.41 12.93 17.93
CA VAL A 81 13.08 13.41 17.51
C VAL A 81 12.04 12.35 17.82
N LYS A 82 10.98 12.73 18.50
CA LYS A 82 9.82 11.87 18.76
C LYS A 82 8.89 11.95 17.54
N LEU A 83 8.81 10.87 16.79
CA LEU A 83 7.98 10.76 15.60
C LEU A 83 6.71 9.99 15.91
N LEU A 84 5.56 10.50 15.47
CA LEU A 84 4.36 9.69 15.29
C LEU A 84 4.26 9.31 13.82
N LYS A 85 3.98 8.04 13.53
CA LYS A 85 3.91 7.51 12.17
C LYS A 85 2.69 6.61 12.04
N PHE A 86 2.12 6.51 10.82
CA PHE A 86 1.14 5.48 10.55
C PHE A 86 1.71 4.08 10.77
N ILE A 87 0.95 3.22 11.47
CA ILE A 87 1.18 1.78 11.48
C ILE A 87 1.09 1.28 10.04
N ALA A 88 1.93 0.33 9.66
CA ALA A 88 1.98 -0.25 8.32
C ALA A 88 2.11 0.79 7.19
N GLY A 89 3.05 1.72 7.33
CA GLY A 89 3.30 2.79 6.36
C GLY A 89 4.02 2.33 5.08
N SER A 90 4.96 3.16 4.63
CA SER A 90 5.69 2.95 3.37
C SER A 90 6.64 1.75 3.36
N ASP A 91 7.05 1.25 4.50
CA ASP A 91 7.92 0.08 4.69
C ASP A 91 7.32 -1.23 4.16
N VAL A 92 6.00 -1.37 4.25
CA VAL A 92 5.24 -2.47 3.65
C VAL A 92 4.43 -2.05 2.41
N GLY A 93 4.67 -0.86 1.88
CA GLY A 93 4.08 -0.42 0.62
C GLY A 93 2.58 -0.13 0.65
N SER A 94 2.05 0.29 1.80
CA SER A 94 0.65 0.72 1.89
C SER A 94 0.41 2.03 1.14
N ASP A 95 -0.70 2.12 0.43
CA ASP A 95 -1.16 3.31 -0.27
C ASP A 95 -2.47 3.83 0.29
N PHE A 96 -2.75 5.12 0.11
CA PHE A 96 -4.01 5.77 0.49
C PHE A 96 -4.32 5.66 1.98
N LEU A 97 -3.30 5.87 2.84
CA LEU A 97 -3.47 5.83 4.29
C LEU A 97 -4.14 7.11 4.79
N GLU A 98 -5.13 6.94 5.63
CA GLU A 98 -5.87 7.99 6.32
C GLU A 98 -6.55 7.43 7.58
N PRO A 99 -7.09 8.26 8.49
CA PRO A 99 -7.88 7.75 9.60
C PRO A 99 -9.12 7.02 9.11
N VAL A 100 -9.41 5.82 9.64
CA VAL A 100 -10.68 5.13 9.38
C VAL A 100 -11.80 5.92 10.07
N ASN A 101 -12.89 6.19 9.36
CA ASN A 101 -13.98 7.03 9.89
C ASN A 101 -15.32 6.77 9.21
N LEU A 102 -16.41 7.11 9.90
CA LEU A 102 -17.74 7.14 9.31
C LEU A 102 -17.90 8.35 8.37
N PRO A 103 -18.48 8.18 7.18
CA PRO A 103 -18.59 9.25 6.17
C PRO A 103 -19.23 10.54 6.72
N GLY A 104 -20.33 10.44 7.43
CA GLY A 104 -21.07 11.60 7.98
C GLY A 104 -20.40 12.28 9.19
N LYS A 105 -19.37 11.66 9.80
CA LYS A 105 -18.69 12.19 11.00
C LYS A 105 -17.22 12.57 10.76
N ARG A 106 -16.76 12.47 9.53
CA ARG A 106 -15.33 12.60 9.14
C ARG A 106 -14.65 13.87 9.68
N GLN A 107 -15.24 15.03 9.43
CA GLN A 107 -14.66 16.30 9.85
C GLN A 107 -14.52 16.37 11.39
N GLN A 108 -15.56 15.99 12.12
CA GLN A 108 -15.56 16.00 13.59
C GLN A 108 -14.55 14.99 14.16
N VAL A 109 -14.39 13.84 13.51
CA VAL A 109 -13.39 12.83 13.89
C VAL A 109 -11.98 13.38 13.73
N PHE A 110 -11.67 14.02 12.60
CA PHE A 110 -10.36 14.63 12.37
C PHE A 110 -10.08 15.75 13.39
N GLU A 111 -11.02 16.65 13.62
CA GLU A 111 -10.91 17.73 14.63
C GLU A 111 -10.64 17.15 16.02
N SER A 112 -11.37 16.11 16.42
CA SER A 112 -11.19 15.47 17.74
C SER A 112 -9.81 14.81 17.89
N PHE A 113 -9.28 14.13 16.85
CA PHE A 113 -7.94 13.58 16.88
C PHE A 113 -6.88 14.68 17.00
N PHE A 114 -7.02 15.76 16.24
CA PHE A 114 -6.04 16.84 16.24
C PHE A 114 -6.10 17.69 17.52
N GLU A 115 -7.26 17.83 18.15
CA GLU A 115 -7.35 18.39 19.50
C GLU A 115 -6.63 17.53 20.55
N TYR A 116 -6.77 16.20 20.45
CA TYR A 116 -6.05 15.27 21.32
C TYR A 116 -4.53 15.39 21.12
N LEU A 117 -4.08 15.39 19.87
CA LEU A 117 -2.66 15.53 19.51
C LEU A 117 -2.08 16.87 20.00
N GLU A 118 -2.84 17.96 19.93
CA GLU A 118 -2.41 19.27 20.45
C GLU A 118 -2.30 19.28 21.98
N LYS A 119 -3.29 18.75 22.68
CA LYS A 119 -3.25 18.64 24.15
C LYS A 119 -2.04 17.83 24.64
N ASN A 120 -1.61 16.85 23.83
CA ASN A 120 -0.50 15.95 24.13
C ASN A 120 0.78 16.25 23.30
N LYS A 121 0.96 17.50 22.86
CA LYS A 121 2.11 17.92 22.03
C LYS A 121 3.50 17.72 22.67
N HIS A 122 3.57 17.50 23.97
CA HIS A 122 4.81 17.17 24.67
C HIS A 122 5.30 15.74 24.40
N GLU A 123 4.43 14.89 23.84
CA GLU A 123 4.74 13.48 23.55
C GLU A 123 5.35 13.28 22.16
N TRP A 124 5.31 14.26 21.27
CA TRP A 124 5.81 14.14 19.91
C TRP A 124 6.42 15.46 19.39
N ASP A 125 7.28 15.38 18.40
CA ASP A 125 7.88 16.52 17.70
C ASP A 125 7.35 16.66 16.27
N VAL A 126 7.18 15.50 15.58
CA VAL A 126 6.73 15.42 14.18
C VAL A 126 5.73 14.27 14.03
N ILE A 127 4.69 14.49 13.23
CA ILE A 127 3.82 13.42 12.75
C ILE A 127 4.09 13.23 11.27
N GLU A 128 4.44 12.02 10.87
CA GLU A 128 4.65 11.60 9.48
C GLU A 128 3.45 10.79 9.01
N PHE A 129 2.55 11.40 8.26
CA PHE A 129 1.45 10.74 7.57
C PHE A 129 1.93 10.30 6.19
N SER A 130 2.32 9.03 6.06
CA SER A 130 2.82 8.48 4.80
C SER A 130 1.70 8.11 3.85
N SER A 131 1.94 8.26 2.54
CA SER A 131 1.07 7.76 1.47
C SER A 131 -0.37 8.28 1.51
N VAL A 132 -0.58 9.52 1.94
CA VAL A 132 -1.89 10.19 1.94
C VAL A 132 -2.29 10.56 0.52
N GLU A 133 -3.52 10.26 0.12
CA GLU A 133 -4.06 10.67 -1.18
C GLU A 133 -4.23 12.21 -1.23
N VAL A 134 -3.61 12.84 -2.24
CA VAL A 134 -3.52 14.31 -2.35
C VAL A 134 -4.90 14.98 -2.52
N ASP A 135 -5.87 14.25 -3.05
CA ASP A 135 -7.24 14.76 -3.26
C ASP A 135 -8.23 14.24 -2.19
N SER A 136 -7.72 13.63 -1.08
CA SER A 136 -8.56 13.13 0.01
C SER A 136 -9.00 14.24 0.95
N SER A 137 -10.13 14.01 1.64
CA SER A 137 -10.62 14.91 2.70
C SER A 137 -9.59 15.08 3.82
N PHE A 138 -8.82 14.02 4.10
CA PHE A 138 -7.78 14.07 5.12
C PHE A 138 -6.62 14.97 4.69
N TYR A 139 -6.20 14.88 3.42
CA TYR A 139 -5.16 15.77 2.89
C TYR A 139 -5.58 17.24 2.94
N PHE A 140 -6.83 17.54 2.55
CA PHE A 140 -7.35 18.90 2.64
C PHE A 140 -7.44 19.38 4.08
N PHE A 141 -7.89 18.54 5.01
CA PHE A 141 -7.90 18.85 6.43
C PHE A 141 -6.50 19.16 6.97
N LEU A 142 -5.49 18.36 6.61
CA LEU A 142 -4.11 18.59 7.05
C LEU A 142 -3.55 19.93 6.55
N ASN A 143 -3.94 20.37 5.36
CA ASN A 143 -3.46 21.59 4.73
C ASN A 143 -4.36 22.82 4.98
N ASP A 144 -5.45 22.69 5.75
CA ASP A 144 -6.26 23.84 6.12
C ASP A 144 -5.46 24.80 7.02
N LYS A 145 -5.47 26.09 6.67
CA LYS A 145 -4.79 27.16 7.43
C LYS A 145 -5.32 27.31 8.87
N LYS A 146 -6.50 26.79 9.15
CA LYS A 146 -7.08 26.72 10.51
C LYS A 146 -6.42 25.66 11.37
N ASN A 147 -5.68 24.75 10.77
CA ASN A 147 -4.94 23.72 11.50
C ASN A 147 -3.81 24.38 12.30
N LYS A 148 -3.70 24.03 13.57
CA LYS A 148 -2.74 24.62 14.51
C LYS A 148 -1.30 24.13 14.29
N PHE A 149 -1.12 23.11 13.45
CA PHE A 149 0.20 22.57 13.13
C PHE A 149 0.69 23.08 11.78
N SER A 150 1.98 23.37 11.71
CA SER A 150 2.61 23.64 10.42
C SER A 150 2.73 22.35 9.64
N THR A 151 2.23 22.32 8.40
CA THR A 151 2.34 21.17 7.52
C THR A 151 3.44 21.36 6.48
N PHE A 152 4.11 20.27 6.17
CA PHE A 152 5.10 20.21 5.12
C PHE A 152 4.85 18.97 4.24
N VAL A 153 4.72 19.18 2.93
CA VAL A 153 4.61 18.11 1.94
C VAL A 153 5.90 18.11 1.13
N PRO A 154 6.69 17.02 1.19
CA PRO A 154 7.86 16.88 0.31
C PRO A 154 7.45 16.84 -1.16
N ASP A 155 8.32 17.34 -2.06
CA ASP A 155 8.11 17.28 -3.52
C ASP A 155 8.10 15.85 -4.13
N SER A 156 7.80 14.83 -3.34
CA SER A 156 7.81 13.42 -3.74
C SER A 156 6.42 12.85 -3.91
N ILE A 157 5.61 13.50 -4.76
CA ILE A 157 4.31 12.94 -5.15
C ILE A 157 4.54 11.67 -5.97
N GLN A 158 3.86 10.60 -5.59
CA GLN A 158 3.86 9.32 -6.31
C GLN A 158 2.53 9.13 -7.03
N ILE A 159 2.61 8.59 -8.24
CA ILE A 159 1.42 8.33 -9.07
C ILE A 159 0.96 6.90 -8.83
N CYS A 160 -0.35 6.73 -8.66
CA CYS A 160 -1.03 5.46 -8.50
C CYS A 160 -2.05 5.30 -9.64
N PRO A 161 -1.66 4.68 -10.76
CA PRO A 161 -2.56 4.46 -11.89
C PRO A 161 -3.67 3.48 -11.53
N TYR A 162 -4.87 3.67 -12.11
CA TYR A 162 -5.98 2.73 -11.99
C TYR A 162 -6.80 2.66 -13.26
N VAL A 163 -7.56 1.59 -13.41
CA VAL A 163 -8.53 1.43 -14.48
C VAL A 163 -9.90 1.07 -13.89
N THR A 164 -10.94 1.77 -14.32
CA THR A 164 -12.32 1.35 -14.11
C THR A 164 -12.60 0.20 -15.07
N LEU A 165 -12.94 -0.95 -14.51
CA LEU A 165 -13.17 -2.15 -15.30
C LEU A 165 -14.51 -2.06 -16.04
N PRO A 166 -14.56 -2.44 -17.33
CA PRO A 166 -15.81 -2.50 -18.10
C PRO A 166 -16.61 -3.76 -17.73
N GLU A 167 -17.81 -3.88 -18.25
CA GLU A 167 -18.69 -5.02 -17.99
C GLU A 167 -18.21 -6.32 -18.65
N SER A 168 -17.42 -6.24 -19.71
CA SER A 168 -16.93 -7.41 -20.41
C SER A 168 -15.46 -7.31 -20.84
N TRP A 169 -14.80 -8.47 -20.95
CA TRP A 169 -13.46 -8.55 -21.52
C TRP A 169 -13.38 -8.07 -22.96
N GLY A 170 -14.46 -8.26 -23.73
CA GLY A 170 -14.55 -7.74 -25.10
C GLY A 170 -14.48 -6.21 -25.17
N GLU A 171 -15.18 -5.53 -24.27
CA GLU A 171 -15.10 -4.08 -24.12
C GLU A 171 -13.70 -3.63 -23.69
N MET A 172 -13.10 -4.34 -22.71
CA MET A 172 -11.73 -4.06 -22.31
C MET A 172 -10.78 -4.14 -23.50
N LEU A 173 -10.81 -5.23 -24.26
CA LEU A 173 -9.98 -5.37 -25.47
C LEU A 173 -10.25 -4.27 -26.51
N SER A 174 -11.49 -3.87 -26.70
CA SER A 174 -11.86 -2.82 -27.64
C SER A 174 -11.32 -1.45 -27.24
N SER A 175 -11.21 -1.18 -25.94
CA SER A 175 -10.67 0.06 -25.40
C SER A 175 -9.13 0.15 -25.50
N LEU A 176 -8.43 -0.98 -25.64
CA LEU A 176 -6.98 -1.00 -25.77
C LEU A 176 -6.52 -0.51 -27.15
N SER A 177 -5.32 0.04 -27.23
CA SER A 177 -4.70 0.37 -28.52
C SER A 177 -4.58 -0.90 -29.40
N LYS A 178 -4.64 -0.73 -30.73
CA LYS A 178 -4.50 -1.83 -31.70
C LYS A 178 -3.25 -2.69 -31.40
N LYS A 179 -2.13 -2.03 -31.09
CA LYS A 179 -0.85 -2.69 -30.77
C LYS A 179 -0.97 -3.56 -29.53
N VAL A 180 -1.57 -3.08 -28.45
CA VAL A 180 -1.70 -3.83 -27.17
C VAL A 180 -2.69 -4.98 -27.34
N ARG A 181 -3.82 -4.76 -28.01
CA ARG A 181 -4.81 -5.81 -28.32
C ARG A 181 -4.18 -6.97 -29.10
N GLN A 182 -3.34 -6.65 -30.10
CA GLN A 182 -2.59 -7.65 -30.86
C GLN A 182 -1.60 -8.40 -29.96
N LYS A 183 -0.88 -7.70 -29.05
CA LYS A 183 0.03 -8.33 -28.09
C LYS A 183 -0.70 -9.35 -27.20
N VAL A 184 -1.89 -9.01 -26.68
CA VAL A 184 -2.66 -9.94 -25.81
C VAL A 184 -2.92 -11.27 -26.53
N GLY A 185 -3.44 -11.22 -27.75
CA GLY A 185 -3.69 -12.43 -28.54
C GLY A 185 -2.40 -13.17 -28.96
N TYR A 186 -1.38 -12.40 -29.36
CA TYR A 186 -0.12 -12.98 -29.83
C TYR A 186 0.62 -13.74 -28.73
N TYR A 187 0.84 -13.11 -27.57
CA TYR A 187 1.62 -13.76 -26.50
C TYR A 187 0.92 -14.97 -25.89
N ARG A 188 -0.41 -14.93 -25.73
CA ARG A 188 -1.19 -16.09 -25.28
C ARG A 188 -1.00 -17.28 -26.26
N ARG A 189 -1.14 -17.05 -27.56
CA ARG A 189 -0.95 -18.10 -28.58
C ARG A 189 0.51 -18.56 -28.68
N SER A 190 1.46 -17.63 -28.60
CA SER A 190 2.89 -17.94 -28.63
C SER A 190 3.29 -18.82 -27.47
N LEU A 191 2.84 -18.50 -26.25
CA LEU A 191 3.12 -19.29 -25.07
C LEU A 191 2.55 -20.73 -25.19
N ALA A 192 1.31 -20.84 -25.67
CA ALA A 192 0.66 -22.15 -25.89
C ALA A 192 1.35 -23.01 -26.96
N ARG A 193 1.99 -22.41 -27.98
CA ARG A 193 2.75 -23.15 -28.99
C ARG A 193 4.11 -23.63 -28.49
N ASN A 194 4.72 -22.89 -27.59
CA ASN A 194 6.08 -23.18 -27.09
C ASN A 194 6.07 -24.20 -25.93
N GLY A 195 4.92 -24.55 -25.41
CA GLY A 195 4.77 -25.56 -24.35
C GLY A 195 3.44 -25.43 -23.61
N SER A 196 3.17 -26.38 -22.72
CA SER A 196 2.01 -26.30 -21.85
C SER A 196 2.18 -25.20 -20.82
N TYR A 197 1.16 -24.37 -20.63
CA TYR A 197 1.09 -23.44 -19.51
C TYR A 197 -0.28 -23.49 -18.84
N GLU A 198 -0.28 -23.21 -17.56
CA GLU A 198 -1.50 -23.05 -16.77
C GLU A 198 -1.38 -21.80 -15.91
N ILE A 199 -2.53 -21.25 -15.53
CA ILE A 199 -2.61 -20.18 -14.55
C ILE A 199 -3.35 -20.74 -13.34
N ALA A 200 -2.61 -20.85 -12.23
CA ALA A 200 -3.11 -21.38 -10.97
C ALA A 200 -3.34 -20.21 -9.99
N ARG A 201 -4.48 -20.23 -9.30
CA ARG A 201 -4.79 -19.36 -8.17
C ARG A 201 -4.58 -20.13 -6.88
N VAL A 202 -3.88 -19.56 -5.92
CA VAL A 202 -3.70 -20.16 -4.60
C VAL A 202 -5.03 -20.16 -3.87
N ALA A 203 -5.45 -21.33 -3.42
CA ALA A 203 -6.73 -21.53 -2.74
C ALA A 203 -6.59 -22.19 -1.35
N ASP A 204 -5.42 -22.71 -1.01
CA ASP A 204 -5.16 -23.49 0.20
C ASP A 204 -3.96 -22.90 0.97
N GLU A 205 -4.04 -22.91 2.30
CA GLU A 205 -2.95 -22.49 3.19
C GLU A 205 -1.67 -23.32 3.00
N LYS A 206 -1.80 -24.58 2.56
CA LYS A 206 -0.63 -25.46 2.28
C LYS A 206 0.24 -24.92 1.15
N GLU A 207 -0.37 -24.25 0.18
CA GLU A 207 0.34 -23.66 -0.96
C GLU A 207 1.04 -22.33 -0.60
N LEU A 208 0.68 -21.68 0.53
CA LEU A 208 1.17 -20.35 0.86
C LEU A 208 2.67 -20.30 1.09
N LYS A 209 3.23 -21.33 1.76
CA LYS A 209 4.67 -21.36 2.07
C LYS A 209 5.51 -21.40 0.79
N ASP A 210 5.20 -22.33 -0.10
CA ASP A 210 5.94 -22.49 -1.36
C ASP A 210 5.73 -21.28 -2.27
N SER A 211 4.54 -20.71 -2.23
CA SER A 211 4.20 -19.46 -2.93
C SER A 211 5.04 -18.29 -2.45
N LEU A 212 5.13 -18.10 -1.14
CA LEU A 212 5.93 -17.03 -0.55
C LEU A 212 7.42 -17.23 -0.83
N ASP A 213 7.94 -18.45 -0.73
CA ASP A 213 9.34 -18.76 -1.02
C ASP A 213 9.69 -18.45 -2.49
N TYR A 214 8.79 -18.77 -3.43
CA TYR A 214 8.97 -18.39 -4.83
C TYR A 214 8.97 -16.86 -5.01
N LEU A 215 8.03 -16.17 -4.39
CA LEU A 215 7.91 -14.71 -4.39
C LEU A 215 9.20 -14.05 -3.87
N MET A 216 9.71 -14.56 -2.73
CA MET A 216 10.94 -14.06 -2.11
C MET A 216 12.17 -14.27 -3.00
N ARG A 217 12.26 -15.40 -3.71
CA ARG A 217 13.32 -15.68 -4.67
C ARG A 217 13.33 -14.64 -5.81
N ILE A 218 12.19 -14.43 -6.47
CA ILE A 218 12.08 -13.44 -7.55
C ILE A 218 12.35 -12.01 -7.06
N ARG A 219 11.92 -11.70 -5.83
CA ARG A 219 12.21 -10.40 -5.20
C ARG A 219 13.71 -10.24 -4.93
N LYS A 220 14.39 -11.28 -4.46
CA LYS A 220 15.83 -11.29 -4.24
C LYS A 220 16.57 -10.95 -5.52
N ASP A 221 16.33 -11.70 -6.60
CA ASP A 221 16.96 -11.48 -7.91
C ASP A 221 16.77 -10.03 -8.42
N ARG A 222 15.59 -9.45 -8.16
CA ARG A 222 15.27 -8.07 -8.55
C ARG A 222 15.99 -7.03 -7.70
N LEU A 223 16.14 -7.24 -6.39
CA LEU A 223 16.78 -6.29 -5.47
C LEU A 223 18.30 -6.33 -5.63
N GLU A 224 18.89 -7.52 -5.73
CA GLU A 224 20.32 -7.70 -5.96
C GLU A 224 20.76 -7.07 -7.30
N ALA A 225 19.94 -7.21 -8.34
CA ALA A 225 20.18 -6.52 -9.62
C ALA A 225 20.15 -4.98 -9.51
N LYS A 226 19.60 -4.43 -8.44
CA LYS A 226 19.61 -2.99 -8.12
C LYS A 226 20.66 -2.61 -7.09
N GLY A 227 21.52 -3.56 -6.66
CA GLY A 227 22.53 -3.33 -5.63
C GLY A 227 21.98 -3.19 -4.22
N ILE A 228 20.75 -3.67 -3.97
CA ILE A 228 20.10 -3.62 -2.66
C ILE A 228 20.35 -4.95 -1.95
N ASP A 229 20.91 -4.88 -0.74
CA ASP A 229 21.11 -6.04 0.13
C ASP A 229 19.77 -6.63 0.57
N PHE A 230 19.43 -7.77 -0.01
CA PHE A 230 18.19 -8.46 0.24
C PHE A 230 18.07 -8.94 1.70
N ASP A 231 19.14 -9.45 2.29
CA ASP A 231 19.09 -10.10 3.60
C ASP A 231 18.74 -9.11 4.73
N LYS A 232 19.15 -7.84 4.57
CA LYS A 232 18.80 -6.77 5.53
C LYS A 232 17.32 -6.41 5.59
N VAL A 233 16.60 -6.60 4.49
CA VAL A 233 15.18 -6.17 4.37
C VAL A 233 14.20 -7.34 4.31
N SER A 234 14.69 -8.57 4.19
CA SER A 234 13.84 -9.72 3.85
C SER A 234 13.18 -10.41 5.04
N CYS A 235 13.83 -10.47 6.21
CA CYS A 235 13.35 -11.28 7.33
C CYS A 235 12.00 -10.78 7.87
N LEU A 236 11.91 -9.50 8.23
CA LEU A 236 10.66 -8.90 8.72
C LEU A 236 9.58 -8.87 7.64
N TYR A 237 9.97 -8.55 6.39
CA TYR A 237 9.08 -8.58 5.25
C TYR A 237 8.47 -9.97 5.04
N LYS A 238 9.28 -11.03 5.06
CA LYS A 238 8.80 -12.41 4.95
C LYS A 238 7.83 -12.76 6.07
N LYS A 239 8.19 -12.50 7.34
CA LYS A 239 7.33 -12.75 8.50
C LYS A 239 5.99 -12.02 8.41
N PHE A 240 5.99 -10.78 7.94
CA PHE A 240 4.76 -10.01 7.76
C PHE A 240 3.86 -10.67 6.69
N HIS A 241 4.46 -11.02 5.53
CA HIS A 241 3.68 -11.62 4.44
C HIS A 241 3.23 -13.05 4.71
N GLU A 242 3.94 -13.83 5.54
CA GLU A 242 3.44 -15.12 6.04
C GLU A 242 2.11 -14.95 6.80
N LYS A 243 2.05 -13.97 7.70
CA LYS A 243 0.83 -13.70 8.48
C LYS A 243 -0.30 -13.15 7.61
N ILE A 244 0.00 -12.10 6.83
CA ILE A 244 -1.04 -11.40 6.08
C ILE A 244 -1.63 -12.26 4.96
N MET A 245 -0.83 -13.11 4.30
CA MET A 245 -1.34 -14.03 3.30
C MET A 245 -2.31 -15.04 3.90
N ALA A 246 -2.00 -15.58 5.08
CA ALA A 246 -2.89 -16.53 5.77
C ALA A 246 -4.20 -15.85 6.18
N ASP A 247 -4.14 -14.67 6.80
CA ASP A 247 -5.34 -13.93 7.23
C ASP A 247 -6.20 -13.51 6.04
N PHE A 248 -5.57 -12.99 4.98
CA PHE A 248 -6.30 -12.55 3.80
C PHE A 248 -6.85 -13.73 2.99
N LEU A 249 -6.21 -14.90 3.00
CA LEU A 249 -6.78 -16.10 2.41
C LEU A 249 -8.06 -16.51 3.14
N ARG A 250 -8.02 -16.57 4.48
CA ARG A 250 -9.21 -16.91 5.30
C ARG A 250 -10.37 -15.92 5.11
N LYS A 251 -10.07 -14.64 4.90
CA LYS A 251 -11.08 -13.60 4.62
C LYS A 251 -11.51 -13.52 3.15
N GLY A 252 -10.91 -14.31 2.27
CA GLY A 252 -11.16 -14.24 0.83
C GLY A 252 -10.65 -12.96 0.18
N TRP A 253 -9.66 -12.31 0.79
CA TRP A 253 -9.04 -11.07 0.29
C TRP A 253 -7.71 -11.32 -0.42
N LEU A 254 -7.10 -12.49 -0.25
CA LEU A 254 -5.91 -12.87 -0.99
C LEU A 254 -6.26 -13.31 -2.41
N ASP A 255 -5.55 -12.75 -3.37
CA ASP A 255 -5.68 -13.14 -4.76
C ASP A 255 -4.27 -13.29 -5.35
N LEU A 256 -3.73 -14.50 -5.23
CA LEU A 256 -2.36 -14.84 -5.61
C LEU A 256 -2.37 -15.81 -6.78
N TYR A 257 -1.82 -15.38 -7.91
CA TYR A 257 -1.76 -16.16 -9.15
C TYR A 257 -0.34 -16.50 -9.53
N PHE A 258 -0.18 -17.69 -10.08
CA PHE A 258 1.03 -18.14 -10.75
C PHE A 258 0.76 -18.53 -12.19
N LEU A 259 1.60 -18.08 -13.11
CA LEU A 259 1.72 -18.70 -14.42
C LEU A 259 2.79 -19.78 -14.30
N LYS A 260 2.38 -21.03 -14.50
CA LYS A 260 3.28 -22.18 -14.59
C LYS A 260 3.49 -22.51 -16.06
N PHE A 261 4.75 -22.66 -16.46
CA PHE A 261 5.15 -23.09 -17.79
C PHE A 261 5.93 -24.39 -17.66
N GLN A 262 5.46 -25.46 -18.34
CA GLN A 262 6.02 -26.82 -18.18
C GLN A 262 6.09 -27.22 -16.69
N ASN A 263 4.99 -27.01 -15.97
CA ASN A 263 4.82 -27.29 -14.52
C ASN A 263 5.73 -26.48 -13.57
N LYS A 264 6.48 -25.50 -14.06
CA LYS A 264 7.31 -24.62 -13.23
C LYS A 264 6.70 -23.24 -13.12
N PRO A 265 6.57 -22.66 -11.91
CA PRO A 265 6.13 -21.27 -11.77
C PRO A 265 7.17 -20.33 -12.38
N VAL A 266 6.75 -19.48 -13.33
CA VAL A 266 7.62 -18.56 -14.06
C VAL A 266 7.20 -17.10 -13.91
N ALA A 267 5.97 -16.84 -13.46
CA ALA A 267 5.51 -15.49 -13.09
C ALA A 267 4.48 -15.57 -11.97
N PHE A 268 4.33 -14.48 -11.22
CA PHE A 268 3.29 -14.34 -10.21
C PHE A 268 2.65 -12.95 -10.25
N VAL A 269 1.40 -12.90 -9.78
CA VAL A 269 0.69 -11.69 -9.38
C VAL A 269 0.18 -11.89 -7.96
N TYR A 270 0.62 -11.04 -7.06
CA TYR A 270 0.19 -10.98 -5.68
C TYR A 270 -0.62 -9.69 -5.49
N GLN A 271 -1.91 -9.85 -5.31
CA GLN A 271 -2.87 -8.76 -5.20
C GLN A 271 -3.90 -9.06 -4.11
N PHE A 272 -4.66 -8.04 -3.76
CA PHE A 272 -5.73 -8.16 -2.78
C PHE A 272 -7.06 -7.80 -3.41
N VAL A 273 -8.11 -8.48 -2.96
CA VAL A 273 -9.50 -8.19 -3.29
C VAL A 273 -10.16 -7.62 -2.04
N PHE A 274 -10.62 -6.40 -2.10
CA PHE A 274 -11.35 -5.81 -1.00
C PHE A 274 -12.58 -5.06 -1.51
N GLN A 275 -13.75 -5.49 -1.08
CA GLN A 275 -15.01 -5.06 -1.68
C GLN A 275 -15.01 -5.32 -3.21
N GLU A 276 -15.30 -4.31 -4.02
CA GLU A 276 -15.33 -4.42 -5.49
C GLU A 276 -14.03 -3.93 -6.16
N ARG A 277 -12.93 -3.89 -5.39
CA ARG A 277 -11.63 -3.36 -5.84
C ARG A 277 -10.56 -4.43 -5.82
N ILE A 278 -9.68 -4.36 -6.81
CA ILE A 278 -8.42 -5.11 -6.85
C ILE A 278 -7.29 -4.16 -6.51
N PHE A 279 -6.42 -4.58 -5.60
CA PHE A 279 -5.18 -3.88 -5.25
C PHE A 279 -3.99 -4.69 -5.75
N PHE A 280 -3.47 -4.33 -6.92
CA PHE A 280 -2.36 -5.00 -7.58
C PHE A 280 -1.04 -4.68 -6.86
N TYR A 281 -0.79 -5.45 -5.80
CA TYR A 281 0.24 -5.12 -4.82
C TYR A 281 1.66 -5.44 -5.31
N GLN A 282 1.89 -6.63 -5.86
CA GLN A 282 3.21 -7.04 -6.33
C GLN A 282 3.12 -8.02 -7.50
N THR A 283 4.06 -7.91 -8.43
CA THR A 283 4.24 -8.86 -9.53
C THR A 283 5.72 -9.10 -9.78
N GLY A 284 6.01 -10.27 -10.32
CA GLY A 284 7.35 -10.64 -10.75
C GLY A 284 7.35 -11.82 -11.71
N PHE A 285 8.46 -11.99 -12.42
CA PHE A 285 8.65 -13.13 -13.31
C PHE A 285 10.13 -13.51 -13.38
N ASP A 286 10.39 -14.76 -13.70
CA ASP A 286 11.73 -15.26 -13.98
C ASP A 286 12.23 -14.68 -15.30
N ARG A 287 13.35 -13.96 -15.26
CA ARG A 287 13.92 -13.21 -16.40
C ARG A 287 14.26 -14.11 -17.58
N THR A 288 14.54 -15.40 -17.35
CA THR A 288 14.81 -16.37 -18.41
C THR A 288 13.63 -16.54 -19.37
N TYR A 289 12.40 -16.22 -18.88
CA TYR A 289 11.16 -16.26 -19.65
C TYR A 289 10.69 -14.88 -20.13
N GLY A 290 11.58 -13.87 -20.10
CA GLY A 290 11.24 -12.50 -20.51
C GLY A 290 10.78 -12.39 -21.96
N ALA A 291 11.42 -13.15 -22.88
CA ALA A 291 11.05 -13.19 -24.29
C ALA A 291 9.63 -13.70 -24.54
N GLN A 292 9.11 -14.59 -23.68
CA GLN A 292 7.76 -15.12 -23.75
C GLN A 292 6.69 -14.18 -23.19
N SER A 293 7.11 -13.05 -22.59
CA SER A 293 6.21 -12.04 -21.99
C SER A 293 5.22 -12.63 -20.96
N VAL A 294 5.69 -13.59 -20.15
CA VAL A 294 4.86 -14.33 -19.17
C VAL A 294 4.16 -13.42 -18.17
N GLY A 295 4.82 -12.35 -17.72
CA GLY A 295 4.19 -11.36 -16.82
C GLY A 295 3.02 -10.60 -17.48
N PHE A 296 3.14 -10.27 -18.77
CA PHE A 296 2.08 -9.61 -19.52
C PHE A 296 0.87 -10.55 -19.75
N VAL A 297 1.13 -11.82 -20.06
CA VAL A 297 0.08 -12.84 -20.22
C VAL A 297 -0.67 -13.04 -18.90
N LEU A 298 0.07 -13.17 -17.79
CA LEU A 298 -0.52 -13.34 -16.46
C LEU A 298 -1.37 -12.12 -16.06
N LEU A 299 -0.84 -10.90 -16.22
CA LEU A 299 -1.57 -9.67 -15.91
C LEU A 299 -2.87 -9.56 -16.74
N GLY A 300 -2.82 -9.88 -18.02
CA GLY A 300 -4.02 -9.89 -18.85
C GLY A 300 -5.06 -10.93 -18.42
N HIS A 301 -4.63 -12.08 -17.88
CA HIS A 301 -5.53 -13.09 -17.33
C HIS A 301 -6.19 -12.59 -16.03
N VAL A 302 -5.41 -11.99 -15.15
CA VAL A 302 -5.88 -11.48 -13.86
C VAL A 302 -6.90 -10.34 -14.05
N ILE A 303 -6.65 -9.42 -14.99
CA ILE A 303 -7.62 -8.35 -15.33
C ILE A 303 -8.90 -8.96 -15.92
N GLU A 304 -8.79 -9.95 -16.83
CA GLU A 304 -9.94 -10.66 -17.37
C GLU A 304 -10.75 -11.37 -16.27
N GLY A 305 -10.07 -11.99 -15.31
CA GLY A 305 -10.69 -12.60 -14.13
C GLY A 305 -11.44 -11.60 -13.27
N ALA A 306 -10.84 -10.44 -12.99
CA ALA A 306 -11.45 -9.37 -12.23
C ALA A 306 -12.75 -8.85 -12.88
N ILE A 307 -12.77 -8.72 -14.22
CA ILE A 307 -13.98 -8.34 -14.98
C ILE A 307 -15.05 -9.43 -14.85
N LYS A 308 -14.70 -10.70 -15.00
CA LYS A 308 -15.63 -11.84 -14.84
C LYS A 308 -16.23 -11.90 -13.43
N GLU A 309 -15.45 -11.57 -12.42
CA GLU A 309 -15.88 -11.46 -11.01
C GLU A 309 -16.60 -10.14 -10.70
N LYS A 310 -16.90 -9.32 -11.73
CA LYS A 310 -17.63 -8.04 -11.62
C LYS A 310 -16.97 -7.05 -10.66
N LYS A 311 -15.65 -7.04 -10.60
CA LYS A 311 -14.92 -5.98 -9.91
C LYS A 311 -15.04 -4.67 -10.67
N ILE A 312 -15.10 -3.56 -9.93
CA ILE A 312 -15.32 -2.23 -10.52
C ILE A 312 -13.99 -1.53 -10.81
N LEU A 313 -13.01 -1.73 -9.95
CA LEU A 313 -11.76 -0.96 -9.98
C LEU A 313 -10.54 -1.87 -9.86
N PHE A 314 -9.55 -1.65 -10.74
CA PHE A 314 -8.24 -2.28 -10.69
C PHE A 314 -7.19 -1.21 -10.39
N GLU A 315 -6.74 -1.16 -9.13
CA GLU A 315 -5.72 -0.25 -8.63
C GLU A 315 -4.33 -0.83 -8.87
N PHE A 316 -3.54 -0.19 -9.71
CA PHE A 316 -2.15 -0.61 -9.93
C PHE A 316 -1.19 -0.15 -8.82
N LEU A 317 -1.71 0.59 -7.84
CA LEU A 317 -0.96 1.16 -6.73
C LEU A 317 0.22 2.04 -7.20
N ARG A 318 1.07 2.46 -6.27
CA ARG A 318 2.20 3.36 -6.56
C ARG A 318 3.14 2.82 -7.64
N GLY A 319 3.67 3.73 -8.43
CA GLY A 319 4.65 3.45 -9.47
C GLY A 319 4.16 3.77 -10.87
N ASP A 320 5.05 4.34 -11.66
CA ASP A 320 4.80 4.87 -13.01
C ASP A 320 5.45 3.96 -14.09
N GLU A 321 5.32 2.64 -13.88
CA GLU A 321 5.90 1.68 -14.81
C GLU A 321 5.10 1.60 -16.10
N LYS A 322 5.80 1.65 -17.24
CA LYS A 322 5.21 1.71 -18.59
C LYS A 322 4.21 0.59 -18.90
N TYR A 323 4.41 -0.62 -18.36
CA TYR A 323 3.53 -1.77 -18.63
C TYR A 323 2.12 -1.59 -18.07
N LYS A 324 1.93 -0.76 -17.02
CA LYS A 324 0.62 -0.45 -16.45
C LYS A 324 -0.25 0.28 -17.48
N TYR A 325 0.35 1.19 -18.23
CA TYR A 325 -0.35 2.02 -19.23
C TYR A 325 -0.78 1.26 -20.49
N ASP A 326 -0.31 0.04 -20.68
CA ASP A 326 -0.84 -0.86 -21.74
C ASP A 326 -2.34 -1.21 -21.50
N TRP A 327 -2.88 -1.02 -20.27
CA TRP A 327 -4.22 -1.44 -19.87
C TRP A 327 -5.26 -0.29 -19.82
N ASN A 328 -5.17 0.66 -20.75
CA ASN A 328 -6.11 1.77 -20.90
C ASN A 328 -6.27 2.65 -19.65
N ILE A 329 -5.17 2.91 -18.96
CA ILE A 329 -5.16 3.81 -17.81
C ILE A 329 -5.37 5.24 -18.31
N SER A 330 -6.53 5.81 -18.00
CA SER A 330 -6.85 7.21 -18.30
C SER A 330 -6.80 8.11 -17.06
N LYS A 331 -6.74 7.50 -15.88
CA LYS A 331 -6.80 8.20 -14.58
C LYS A 331 -5.72 7.69 -13.64
N SER A 332 -5.29 8.55 -12.74
CA SER A 332 -4.38 8.21 -11.66
C SER A 332 -4.73 9.00 -10.41
N ARG A 333 -4.51 8.39 -9.25
CA ARG A 333 -4.48 9.08 -7.98
C ARG A 333 -3.05 9.50 -7.70
N LYS A 334 -2.88 10.42 -6.78
CA LYS A 334 -1.58 10.88 -6.32
C LYS A 334 -1.50 10.71 -4.82
N ILE A 335 -0.38 10.20 -4.33
CA ILE A 335 -0.12 10.10 -2.90
C ILE A 335 1.12 10.90 -2.54
N ALA A 336 1.14 11.42 -1.33
CA ALA A 336 2.27 12.15 -0.77
C ALA A 336 2.43 11.80 0.72
N ASP A 337 3.66 11.96 1.22
CA ASP A 337 3.90 11.98 2.65
C ASP A 337 3.64 13.41 3.16
N VAL A 338 2.90 13.54 4.25
CA VAL A 338 2.58 14.83 4.88
C VAL A 338 3.17 14.85 6.28
N PHE A 339 3.95 15.88 6.59
CA PHE A 339 4.55 16.08 7.91
C PHE A 339 3.83 17.20 8.65
N CYS A 340 3.28 16.89 9.82
CA CYS A 340 2.82 17.89 10.76
C CYS A 340 3.90 18.12 11.82
N ILE A 341 4.27 19.38 12.06
CA ILE A 341 5.34 19.73 12.97
C ILE A 341 4.87 20.68 14.07
N ILE A 342 5.42 20.49 15.26
CA ILE A 342 5.45 21.53 16.29
C ILE A 342 6.62 22.43 15.95
N SER A 343 6.40 23.76 15.96
CA SER A 343 7.43 24.75 15.61
C SER A 343 8.53 24.81 16.69
N ASN A 344 9.38 23.78 16.75
CA ASN A 344 10.58 23.74 17.57
C ASN A 344 11.81 23.40 16.71
N PHE A 345 13.01 23.64 17.26
CA PHE A 345 14.27 23.44 16.53
C PHE A 345 14.44 21.99 16.02
N LYS A 346 14.01 20.98 16.80
CA LYS A 346 14.17 19.56 16.46
C LYS A 346 13.33 19.20 15.24
N SER A 347 12.05 19.57 15.23
CA SER A 347 11.13 19.28 14.14
C SER A 347 11.51 19.99 12.85
N ILE A 348 11.91 21.26 12.94
CA ILE A 348 12.38 22.05 11.79
C ILE A 348 13.64 21.40 11.18
N LEU A 349 14.62 21.05 12.01
CA LEU A 349 15.85 20.40 11.57
C LEU A 349 15.57 19.04 10.91
N TYR A 350 14.66 18.25 11.50
CA TYR A 350 14.28 16.93 10.96
C TYR A 350 13.67 17.06 9.56
N VAL A 351 12.65 17.90 9.40
CA VAL A 351 11.97 18.11 8.12
C VAL A 351 12.91 18.68 7.08
N THR A 352 13.78 19.62 7.46
CA THR A 352 14.80 20.19 6.57
C THR A 352 15.78 19.13 6.05
N LYS A 353 16.26 18.23 6.93
CA LYS A 353 17.11 17.09 6.53
C LYS A 353 16.36 16.14 5.58
N LYS A 354 15.10 15.81 5.84
CA LYS A 354 14.26 14.99 4.94
C LYS A 354 14.09 15.65 3.57
N LYS A 355 13.83 16.96 3.53
CA LYS A 355 13.73 17.73 2.29
C LYS A 355 15.03 17.67 1.48
N PHE A 356 16.16 17.95 2.13
CA PHE A 356 17.47 17.94 1.48
C PHE A 356 17.81 16.53 0.93
N TYR A 357 17.57 15.48 1.72
CA TYR A 357 17.78 14.09 1.29
C TYR A 357 16.97 13.75 0.05
N ASN A 358 15.69 14.12 0.00
CA ASN A 358 14.82 13.89 -1.16
C ASN A 358 15.29 14.63 -2.40
N ILE A 359 15.76 15.87 -2.26
CA ILE A 359 16.33 16.66 -3.38
C ILE A 359 17.59 15.96 -3.93
N VAL A 360 18.49 15.52 -3.06
CA VAL A 360 19.71 14.81 -3.44
C VAL A 360 19.38 13.51 -4.15
N LEU A 361 18.47 12.70 -3.63
CA LEU A 361 18.03 11.46 -4.27
C LEU A 361 17.43 11.70 -5.66
N LYS A 362 16.59 12.73 -5.82
CA LYS A 362 16.04 13.11 -7.15
C LYS A 362 17.15 13.45 -8.13
N LYS A 363 18.13 14.23 -7.72
CA LYS A 363 19.28 14.59 -8.58
C LYS A 363 20.12 13.37 -8.96
N ILE A 364 20.37 12.46 -8.00
CA ILE A 364 21.11 11.22 -8.28
C ILE A 364 20.33 10.34 -9.27
N LYS A 365 19.03 10.17 -9.09
CA LYS A 365 18.20 9.40 -10.03
C LYS A 365 18.16 10.03 -11.43
N ALA A 366 18.08 11.34 -11.53
CA ALA A 366 18.12 12.06 -12.82
C ALA A 366 19.47 11.88 -13.52
N LEU A 367 20.60 11.96 -12.80
CA LEU A 367 21.93 11.70 -13.30
C LEU A 367 22.12 10.26 -13.78
N LEU A 368 21.65 9.28 -13.00
CA LEU A 368 21.70 7.86 -13.38
C LEU A 368 20.88 7.58 -14.63
N ASN A 369 19.69 8.15 -14.74
CA ASN A 369 18.85 8.01 -15.94
C ASN A 369 19.51 8.67 -17.17
N PHE A 370 20.19 9.80 -17.01
CA PHE A 370 20.92 10.47 -18.06
C PHE A 370 22.12 9.63 -18.54
N VAL A 371 22.91 9.08 -17.61
CA VAL A 371 24.06 8.21 -17.91
C VAL A 371 23.62 6.89 -18.57
N LEU A 372 22.45 6.35 -18.23
CA LEU A 372 21.92 5.12 -18.83
C LEU A 372 21.20 5.38 -20.18
N SER A 373 21.02 6.63 -20.59
CA SER A 373 20.41 7.03 -21.86
C SER A 373 21.45 7.39 -22.93
N ILE A 374 22.73 7.45 -22.56
CA ILE A 374 23.89 7.56 -23.43
C ILE A 374 24.45 6.16 -23.72
#